data_b4f1e1c2bf64429761be91c257df0eea
#
_entry.id   b4f1e1c2bf64429761be91c257df0eea
#
_cell.length_a   1.000
_cell.length_b   1.000
_cell.length_c   1.000
_cell.angle_alpha   90.00
_cell.angle_beta   90.00
_cell.angle_gamma   90.00
#
_symmetry.space_group_name_H-M   'P 1'
#
loop_
_entity.id
_entity.type
_entity.pdbx_description
1 polymer ?
#
loop_
_entity_poly.entity_id
_entity_poly.type
_entity_poly.pdbx_seq_one_letter_code
_entity_poly.pdbx_strand_id
1 'polypeptide(L)'
;DIICEYIRRAMKWEASRCFCTGTSLETYSLIRVIGNLTGYARRSIQGFCLGEHGNSGFIAWSTVRINGRPFTDVIKSKPELADTDLDELQTRVKRAGDIEVDFKGCTEFGIANAALMLIRAVFHDQKLIWPCSTVLTGQYGEKDVVAGVPCVLGKNGIEEIIEVPLLPEEAEKFHASCEIIRS
;
A
#
# COMPACT_ATOMS: atom_id res chain seq x y z
N ASP A 1 9.43 -1.96 7.37
CA ASP A 1 10.01 -0.66 6.99
C ASP A 1 11.42 -0.50 7.61
N ILE A 2 11.54 -0.39 8.91
CA ILE A 2 12.81 -0.11 9.64
C ILE A 2 13.91 -1.14 9.35
N ILE A 3 13.58 -2.44 9.37
CA ILE A 3 14.55 -3.52 9.09
C ILE A 3 15.13 -3.39 7.68
N CYS A 4 14.32 -3.04 6.70
CA CYS A 4 14.76 -2.83 5.33
C CYS A 4 15.80 -1.70 5.25
N GLU A 5 15.54 -0.57 5.90
CA GLU A 5 16.46 0.56 5.94
C GLU A 5 17.75 0.22 6.71
N TYR A 6 17.65 -0.52 7.82
CA TYR A 6 18.81 -0.99 8.55
C TYR A 6 19.72 -1.85 7.67
N ILE A 7 19.16 -2.82 6.93
CA ILE A 7 19.91 -3.68 6.00
C ILE A 7 20.54 -2.83 4.89
N ARG A 8 19.76 -1.91 4.29
CA ARG A 8 20.25 -1.04 3.23
C ARG A 8 21.48 -0.25 3.66
N ARG A 9 21.43 0.37 4.85
CA ARG A 9 22.55 1.14 5.41
C ARG A 9 23.76 0.26 5.74
N ALA A 10 23.53 -0.87 6.39
CA ALA A 10 24.59 -1.81 6.76
C ALA A 10 25.33 -2.36 5.54
N MET A 11 24.59 -2.69 4.47
CA MET A 11 25.14 -3.23 3.23
C MET A 11 25.59 -2.15 2.23
N LYS A 12 25.29 -0.88 2.51
CA LYS A 12 25.55 0.26 1.61
C LYS A 12 24.92 0.09 0.22
N TRP A 13 23.71 -0.49 0.20
CA TRP A 13 22.99 -0.70 -1.06
C TRP A 13 22.26 0.55 -1.50
N GLU A 14 22.14 0.69 -2.84
CA GLU A 14 21.31 1.72 -3.43
C GLU A 14 19.83 1.55 -3.02
N ALA A 15 19.13 2.66 -2.83
CA ALA A 15 17.72 2.65 -2.44
C ALA A 15 16.83 1.90 -3.43
N SER A 16 17.13 2.01 -4.74
CA SER A 16 16.41 1.30 -5.81
C SER A 16 16.46 -0.21 -5.68
N ARG A 17 17.51 -0.75 -5.05
CA ARG A 17 17.76 -2.19 -4.93
C ARG A 17 17.43 -2.78 -3.57
N CYS A 18 17.05 -1.94 -2.61
CA CYS A 18 16.70 -2.38 -1.26
C CYS A 18 15.34 -1.77 -0.86
N PHE A 19 14.30 -2.54 -1.02
CA PHE A 19 12.94 -2.19 -0.69
C PHE A 19 12.22 -3.41 -0.13
N CYS A 20 11.08 -3.20 0.51
CA CYS A 20 10.28 -4.29 1.04
C CYS A 20 8.81 -4.20 0.61
N THR A 21 8.06 -5.24 0.91
CA THR A 21 6.63 -5.34 0.54
C THR A 21 5.81 -4.18 1.12
N GLY A 22 6.16 -3.70 2.32
CA GLY A 22 5.47 -2.58 2.95
C GLY A 22 3.96 -2.72 2.90
N THR A 23 3.29 -1.69 2.40
CA THR A 23 1.83 -1.63 2.28
C THR A 23 1.25 -2.40 1.07
N SER A 24 2.05 -3.26 0.41
CA SER A 24 1.57 -4.13 -0.68
C SER A 24 0.43 -5.04 -0.23
N LEU A 25 0.57 -5.67 0.93
CA LEU A 25 -0.40 -6.65 1.43
C LEU A 25 -1.72 -5.98 1.84
N GLU A 26 -1.64 -4.82 2.47
CA GLU A 26 -2.81 -3.99 2.81
C GLU A 26 -3.53 -3.54 1.53
N THR A 27 -2.79 -3.18 0.49
CA THR A 27 -3.37 -2.82 -0.81
C THR A 27 -4.09 -4.01 -1.46
N TYR A 28 -3.54 -5.22 -1.38
CA TYR A 28 -4.28 -6.41 -1.79
C TYR A 28 -5.54 -6.64 -0.97
N SER A 29 -5.46 -6.44 0.34
CA SER A 29 -6.60 -6.57 1.24
C SER A 29 -7.67 -5.53 0.93
N LEU A 30 -7.29 -4.28 0.65
CA LEU A 30 -8.17 -3.21 0.19
C LEU A 30 -8.94 -3.63 -1.07
N ILE A 31 -8.23 -4.08 -2.11
CA ILE A 31 -8.83 -4.51 -3.38
C ILE A 31 -9.79 -5.69 -3.16
N ARG A 32 -9.42 -6.63 -2.28
CA ARG A 32 -10.26 -7.77 -1.92
C ARG A 32 -11.53 -7.32 -1.19
N VAL A 33 -11.40 -6.45 -0.20
CA VAL A 33 -12.53 -5.94 0.60
C VAL A 33 -13.53 -5.19 -0.30
N ILE A 34 -13.04 -4.29 -1.14
CA ILE A 34 -13.89 -3.54 -2.08
C ILE A 34 -14.54 -4.49 -3.11
N GLY A 35 -13.78 -5.45 -3.63
CA GLY A 35 -14.31 -6.44 -4.57
C GLY A 35 -15.45 -7.25 -3.97
N ASN A 36 -15.31 -7.68 -2.72
CA ASN A 36 -16.35 -8.41 -2.00
C ASN A 36 -17.58 -7.54 -1.69
N LEU A 37 -17.35 -6.27 -1.33
CA LEU A 37 -18.42 -5.31 -1.03
C LEU A 37 -19.25 -4.97 -2.26
N THR A 38 -18.58 -4.75 -3.40
CA THR A 38 -19.23 -4.23 -4.62
C THR A 38 -19.64 -5.31 -5.60
N GLY A 39 -19.14 -6.54 -5.44
CA GLY A 39 -19.28 -7.63 -6.42
C GLY A 39 -18.45 -7.47 -7.69
N TYR A 40 -17.62 -6.43 -7.77
CA TYR A 40 -16.76 -6.21 -8.94
C TYR A 40 -15.49 -7.05 -8.93
N ALA A 41 -15.00 -7.40 -10.12
CA ALA A 41 -13.74 -8.10 -10.26
C ALA A 41 -12.57 -7.28 -9.71
N ARG A 42 -11.71 -7.89 -8.89
CA ARG A 42 -10.56 -7.24 -8.24
C ARG A 42 -9.64 -6.50 -9.21
N ARG A 43 -9.45 -7.03 -10.43
CA ARG A 43 -8.65 -6.40 -11.50
C ARG A 43 -9.19 -5.06 -12.00
N SER A 44 -10.44 -4.73 -11.69
CA SER A 44 -11.08 -3.46 -12.04
C SER A 44 -10.98 -2.42 -10.93
N ILE A 45 -10.37 -2.78 -9.78
CA ILE A 45 -10.25 -1.95 -8.60
C ILE A 45 -8.79 -1.51 -8.49
N GLN A 46 -8.58 -0.22 -8.31
CA GLN A 46 -7.28 0.41 -8.09
C GLN A 46 -7.32 1.23 -6.81
N GLY A 47 -6.19 1.39 -6.16
CA GLY A 47 -6.05 2.20 -4.94
C GLY A 47 -4.80 1.80 -4.19
N PHE A 48 -4.39 2.62 -3.22
CA PHE A 48 -3.16 2.42 -2.47
C PHE A 48 -3.39 2.56 -0.97
N CYS A 49 -2.74 1.68 -0.22
CA CYS A 49 -2.45 1.90 1.18
C CYS A 49 -1.05 2.50 1.28
N LEU A 50 -0.88 3.52 2.11
CA LEU A 50 0.36 4.30 2.23
C LEU A 50 0.83 4.38 3.68
N GLY A 51 2.10 4.78 3.85
CA GLY A 51 2.72 5.00 5.17
C GLY A 51 3.39 3.75 5.73
N GLU A 52 3.26 3.54 7.02
CA GLU A 52 3.83 2.40 7.73
C GLU A 52 3.14 1.08 7.35
N HIS A 53 3.91 0.01 7.21
CA HIS A 53 3.35 -1.34 7.33
C HIS A 53 3.10 -1.64 8.81
N GLY A 54 1.97 -1.17 9.33
CA GLY A 54 1.62 -1.23 10.75
C GLY A 54 0.37 -0.40 11.07
N ASN A 55 0.25 0.01 12.34
CA ASN A 55 -0.97 0.65 12.84
C ASN A 55 -1.23 2.04 12.26
N SER A 56 -0.21 2.77 11.86
CA SER A 56 -0.36 4.13 11.31
C SER A 56 -0.56 4.17 9.80
N GLY A 57 -0.36 3.05 9.08
CA GLY A 57 -0.69 2.94 7.66
C GLY A 57 -2.16 3.24 7.39
N PHE A 58 -2.48 3.79 6.24
CA PHE A 58 -3.85 4.20 5.92
C PHE A 58 -4.19 3.96 4.45
N ILE A 59 -5.48 3.95 4.16
CA ILE A 59 -5.98 3.89 2.78
C ILE A 59 -6.09 5.32 2.25
N ALA A 60 -5.37 5.61 1.16
CA ALA A 60 -5.54 6.85 0.42
C ALA A 60 -6.82 6.77 -0.43
N TRP A 61 -7.96 7.07 0.16
CA TRP A 61 -9.29 6.96 -0.48
C TRP A 61 -9.40 7.81 -1.74
N SER A 62 -8.67 8.92 -1.80
CA SER A 62 -8.55 9.77 -2.99
C SER A 62 -8.01 9.01 -4.21
N THR A 63 -7.25 7.93 -3.99
CA THR A 63 -6.67 7.09 -5.06
C THR A 63 -7.57 5.93 -5.47
N VAL A 64 -8.59 5.60 -4.67
CA VAL A 64 -9.40 4.39 -4.89
C VAL A 64 -10.37 4.60 -6.04
N ARG A 65 -10.23 3.78 -7.07
CA ARG A 65 -11.01 3.82 -8.31
C ARG A 65 -11.56 2.44 -8.67
N ILE A 66 -12.73 2.44 -9.25
CA ILE A 66 -13.30 1.26 -9.90
C ILE A 66 -13.45 1.58 -11.39
N ASN A 67 -12.56 1.03 -12.20
CA ASN A 67 -12.48 1.31 -13.63
C ASN A 67 -12.51 2.82 -13.95
N GLY A 68 -11.69 3.60 -13.23
CA GLY A 68 -11.55 5.05 -13.37
C GLY A 68 -12.54 5.90 -12.55
N ARG A 69 -13.69 5.34 -12.10
CA ARG A 69 -14.63 6.07 -11.23
C ARG A 69 -14.11 6.10 -9.80
N PRO A 70 -14.14 7.27 -9.10
CA PRO A 70 -13.88 7.34 -7.68
C PRO A 70 -14.79 6.36 -6.90
N PHE A 71 -14.21 5.65 -5.93
CA PHE A 71 -14.99 4.69 -5.12
C PHE A 71 -16.10 5.39 -4.34
N THR A 72 -15.85 6.59 -3.84
CA THR A 72 -16.85 7.43 -3.16
C THR A 72 -18.08 7.74 -4.03
N ASP A 73 -17.87 7.91 -5.35
CA ASP A 73 -18.98 8.12 -6.28
C ASP A 73 -19.73 6.83 -6.59
N VAL A 74 -19.02 5.69 -6.55
CA VAL A 74 -19.67 4.38 -6.69
C VAL A 74 -20.58 4.11 -5.48
N ILE A 75 -20.11 4.37 -4.26
CA ILE A 75 -20.91 4.26 -3.04
C ILE A 75 -22.20 5.08 -3.17
N LYS A 76 -22.07 6.38 -3.50
CA LYS A 76 -23.22 7.31 -3.63
C LYS A 76 -24.22 6.88 -4.72
N SER A 77 -23.77 6.17 -5.74
CA SER A 77 -24.62 5.76 -6.87
C SER A 77 -25.36 4.46 -6.67
N LYS A 78 -25.07 3.73 -5.60
CA LYS A 78 -25.63 2.41 -5.29
C LYS A 78 -26.35 2.43 -3.94
N PRO A 79 -27.69 2.34 -3.90
CA PRO A 79 -28.45 2.37 -2.63
C PRO A 79 -27.97 1.33 -1.62
N GLU A 80 -27.59 0.15 -2.09
CA GLU A 80 -27.09 -0.95 -1.27
C GLU A 80 -25.73 -0.67 -0.61
N LEU A 81 -25.02 0.36 -1.03
CA LEU A 81 -23.74 0.80 -0.49
C LEU A 81 -23.82 2.14 0.26
N ALA A 82 -25.01 2.76 0.34
CA ALA A 82 -25.16 4.11 0.88
C ALA A 82 -24.66 4.26 2.33
N ASP A 83 -24.80 3.20 3.13
CA ASP A 83 -24.37 3.16 4.53
C ASP A 83 -22.92 2.68 4.70
N THR A 84 -22.12 2.68 3.63
CA THR A 84 -20.71 2.25 3.70
C THR A 84 -19.89 3.24 4.52
N ASP A 85 -19.33 2.76 5.64
CA ASP A 85 -18.38 3.51 6.46
C ASP A 85 -16.94 3.22 6.01
N LEU A 86 -16.24 4.27 5.59
CA LEU A 86 -14.85 4.17 5.12
C LEU A 86 -13.87 3.83 6.25
N ASP A 87 -14.12 4.28 7.48
CA ASP A 87 -13.27 3.98 8.64
C ASP A 87 -13.44 2.53 9.07
N GLU A 88 -14.68 1.99 9.00
CA GLU A 88 -14.90 0.56 9.21
C GLU A 88 -14.19 -0.27 8.12
N LEU A 89 -14.26 0.14 6.84
CA LEU A 89 -13.53 -0.54 5.77
C LEU A 89 -12.02 -0.51 5.99
N GLN A 90 -11.47 0.63 6.41
CA GLN A 90 -10.06 0.73 6.75
C GLN A 90 -9.67 -0.23 7.88
N THR A 91 -10.49 -0.29 8.92
CA THR A 91 -10.30 -1.23 10.03
C THR A 91 -10.32 -2.68 9.55
N ARG A 92 -11.26 -3.05 8.69
CA ARG A 92 -11.34 -4.41 8.09
C ARG A 92 -10.12 -4.75 7.25
N VAL A 93 -9.57 -3.78 6.52
CA VAL A 93 -8.34 -3.97 5.72
C VAL A 93 -7.15 -4.22 6.64
N LYS A 94 -6.97 -3.41 7.68
CA LYS A 94 -5.88 -3.55 8.66
C LYS A 94 -5.94 -4.89 9.41
N ARG A 95 -7.10 -5.27 9.87
CA ARG A 95 -7.30 -6.52 10.64
C ARG A 95 -7.27 -7.79 9.80
N ALA A 96 -7.10 -7.69 8.48
CA ALA A 96 -7.11 -8.87 7.62
C ALA A 96 -5.99 -9.87 7.96
N GLY A 97 -4.81 -9.36 8.34
CA GLY A 97 -3.70 -10.18 8.80
C GLY A 97 -3.92 -10.77 10.19
N ASP A 98 -4.46 -9.98 11.12
CA ASP A 98 -4.75 -10.43 12.49
C ASP A 98 -5.72 -11.60 12.49
N ILE A 99 -6.81 -11.50 11.71
CA ILE A 99 -7.80 -12.58 11.57
C ILE A 99 -7.12 -13.86 11.05
N GLU A 100 -6.18 -13.75 10.10
CA GLU A 100 -5.46 -14.92 9.61
C GLU A 100 -4.57 -15.54 10.68
N VAL A 101 -3.90 -14.72 11.50
CA VAL A 101 -3.10 -15.17 12.65
C VAL A 101 -3.96 -15.84 13.70
N ASP A 102 -5.13 -15.27 14.03
CA ASP A 102 -6.05 -15.82 15.02
C ASP A 102 -6.55 -17.23 14.64
N PHE A 103 -6.75 -17.49 13.33
CA PHE A 103 -7.25 -18.77 12.85
C PHE A 103 -6.18 -19.84 12.62
N LYS A 104 -4.98 -19.47 12.15
CA LYS A 104 -3.95 -20.44 11.81
C LYS A 104 -2.56 -20.17 12.40
N GLY A 105 -2.43 -19.15 13.26
CA GLY A 105 -1.20 -18.83 13.99
C GLY A 105 -0.16 -18.01 13.22
N CYS A 106 -0.31 -17.82 11.91
CA CYS A 106 0.64 -17.03 11.09
C CYS A 106 0.03 -16.55 9.77
N THR A 107 0.67 -15.58 9.13
CA THR A 107 0.41 -15.19 7.74
C THR A 107 1.51 -15.76 6.84
N GLU A 108 1.15 -16.37 5.71
CA GLU A 108 2.10 -17.05 4.83
C GLU A 108 1.81 -16.77 3.35
N PHE A 109 0.66 -17.26 2.85
CA PHE A 109 0.36 -17.26 1.42
C PHE A 109 0.11 -15.87 0.85
N GLY A 110 -0.49 -14.97 1.65
CA GLY A 110 -0.73 -13.59 1.25
C GLY A 110 0.58 -12.85 1.00
N ILE A 111 1.49 -12.89 1.97
CA ILE A 111 2.79 -12.24 1.85
C ILE A 111 3.69 -12.90 0.80
N ALA A 112 3.66 -14.23 0.67
CA ALA A 112 4.39 -14.95 -0.37
C ALA A 112 3.94 -14.51 -1.77
N ASN A 113 2.62 -14.36 -1.98
CA ASN A 113 2.08 -13.88 -3.25
C ASN A 113 2.46 -12.40 -3.53
N ALA A 114 2.41 -11.54 -2.51
CA ALA A 114 2.86 -10.15 -2.65
C ALA A 114 4.35 -10.09 -3.04
N ALA A 115 5.21 -10.83 -2.34
CA ALA A 115 6.63 -10.90 -2.66
C ALA A 115 6.88 -11.45 -4.09
N LEU A 116 6.17 -12.51 -4.48
CA LEU A 116 6.28 -13.10 -5.81
C LEU A 116 5.92 -12.10 -6.91
N MET A 117 4.89 -11.26 -6.70
CA MET A 117 4.51 -10.23 -7.65
C MET A 117 5.63 -9.20 -7.83
N LEU A 118 6.22 -8.71 -6.74
CA LEU A 118 7.33 -7.76 -6.81
C LEU A 118 8.55 -8.38 -7.50
N ILE A 119 8.90 -9.61 -7.16
CA ILE A 119 9.99 -10.37 -7.81
C ILE A 119 9.74 -10.49 -9.31
N ARG A 120 8.54 -10.87 -9.73
CA ARG A 120 8.17 -10.95 -11.16
C ARG A 120 8.25 -9.60 -11.86
N ALA A 121 7.82 -8.52 -11.21
CA ALA A 121 7.90 -7.19 -11.77
C ALA A 121 9.34 -6.79 -12.09
N VAL A 122 10.29 -7.13 -11.20
CA VAL A 122 11.71 -6.87 -11.40
C VAL A 122 12.29 -7.80 -12.47
N PHE A 123 12.11 -9.11 -12.36
CA PHE A 123 12.73 -10.08 -13.27
C PHE A 123 12.21 -10.00 -14.72
N HIS A 124 10.97 -9.58 -14.92
CA HIS A 124 10.36 -9.41 -16.24
C HIS A 124 10.29 -7.95 -16.71
N ASP A 125 10.93 -7.03 -15.99
CA ASP A 125 10.93 -5.59 -16.31
C ASP A 125 9.53 -5.01 -16.58
N GLN A 126 8.56 -5.35 -15.71
CA GLN A 126 7.14 -5.11 -15.98
C GLN A 126 6.73 -3.65 -15.90
N LYS A 127 7.55 -2.78 -15.29
CA LYS A 127 7.20 -1.38 -14.98
C LYS A 127 5.88 -1.28 -14.20
N LEU A 128 5.68 -2.24 -13.31
CA LEU A 128 4.51 -2.32 -12.46
C LEU A 128 4.52 -1.17 -11.46
N ILE A 129 3.41 -0.42 -11.40
CA ILE A 129 3.20 0.56 -10.33
C ILE A 129 2.50 -0.15 -9.17
N TRP A 130 3.22 -0.28 -8.04
CA TRP A 130 2.70 -0.95 -6.86
C TRP A 130 3.32 -0.37 -5.60
N PRO A 131 2.59 -0.34 -4.45
CA PRO A 131 3.16 0.19 -3.22
C PRO A 131 4.23 -0.75 -2.66
N CYS A 132 5.37 -0.14 -2.36
CA CYS A 132 6.51 -0.77 -1.69
C CYS A 132 7.05 0.19 -0.65
N SER A 133 7.66 -0.33 0.42
CA SER A 133 8.38 0.54 1.35
C SER A 133 9.81 0.76 0.87
N THR A 134 10.14 2.01 0.69
CA THR A 134 11.47 2.49 0.28
C THR A 134 11.80 3.81 0.96
N VAL A 135 13.09 4.18 0.95
CA VAL A 135 13.54 5.45 1.53
C VAL A 135 13.07 6.63 0.68
N LEU A 136 12.44 7.59 1.33
CA LEU A 136 12.01 8.84 0.71
C LEU A 136 13.16 9.85 0.71
N THR A 137 13.28 10.62 -0.38
CA THR A 137 14.32 11.63 -0.61
C THR A 137 13.76 13.02 -0.88
N GLY A 138 12.48 13.25 -0.56
CA GLY A 138 11.76 14.50 -0.76
C GLY A 138 10.30 14.30 -1.17
N GLN A 139 9.93 13.09 -1.56
CA GLN A 139 8.55 12.78 -1.95
C GLN A 139 7.58 13.00 -0.80
N TYR A 140 6.42 13.55 -1.08
CA TYR A 140 5.39 13.95 -0.11
C TYR A 140 5.93 14.92 0.98
N GLY A 141 7.04 15.63 0.69
CA GLY A 141 7.72 16.48 1.67
C GLY A 141 8.55 15.72 2.70
N GLU A 142 8.67 14.39 2.60
CA GLU A 142 9.34 13.52 3.54
C GLU A 142 10.74 13.13 3.08
N LYS A 143 11.68 13.01 4.02
CA LYS A 143 13.06 12.66 3.72
C LYS A 143 13.64 11.75 4.79
N ASP A 144 14.56 10.86 4.39
CA ASP A 144 15.31 9.96 5.25
C ASP A 144 14.43 9.05 6.13
N VAL A 145 13.27 8.66 5.60
CA VAL A 145 12.32 7.72 6.21
C VAL A 145 11.91 6.67 5.19
N VAL A 146 11.70 5.43 5.63
CA VAL A 146 11.22 4.33 4.79
C VAL A 146 9.72 4.17 5.00
N ALA A 147 8.94 4.44 3.98
CA ALA A 147 7.49 4.33 4.04
C ALA A 147 6.93 3.65 2.78
N GLY A 148 5.74 3.08 2.90
CA GLY A 148 4.98 2.49 1.80
C GLY A 148 4.43 3.57 0.87
N VAL A 149 4.89 3.57 -0.38
CA VAL A 149 4.49 4.51 -1.43
C VAL A 149 4.40 3.81 -2.78
N PRO A 150 3.60 4.30 -3.74
CA PRO A 150 3.57 3.74 -5.08
C PRO A 150 4.91 3.88 -5.79
N CYS A 151 5.46 2.76 -6.26
CA CYS A 151 6.75 2.70 -6.95
C CYS A 151 6.61 2.03 -8.31
N VAL A 152 7.35 2.50 -9.28
CA VAL A 152 7.54 1.81 -10.56
C VAL A 152 8.62 0.74 -10.38
N LEU A 153 8.23 -0.52 -10.54
CA LEU A 153 9.11 -1.67 -10.41
C LEU A 153 9.53 -2.21 -11.78
N GLY A 154 10.80 -2.19 -12.04
CA GLY A 154 11.40 -2.73 -13.25
C GLY A 154 12.70 -3.47 -12.95
N LYS A 155 13.45 -3.82 -14.00
CA LYS A 155 14.69 -4.64 -13.90
C LYS A 155 15.77 -4.05 -12.99
N ASN A 156 15.73 -2.76 -12.71
CA ASN A 156 16.67 -2.08 -11.83
C ASN A 156 16.17 -1.98 -10.36
N GLY A 157 15.05 -2.64 -10.04
CA GLY A 157 14.35 -2.51 -8.76
C GLY A 157 13.32 -1.38 -8.80
N ILE A 158 13.31 -0.49 -7.82
CA ILE A 158 12.50 0.73 -7.86
C ILE A 158 13.16 1.74 -8.80
N GLU A 159 12.46 2.10 -9.86
CA GLU A 159 12.95 3.03 -10.87
C GLU A 159 12.39 4.45 -10.68
N GLU A 160 11.22 4.55 -10.06
CA GLU A 160 10.55 5.82 -9.76
C GLU A 160 9.63 5.67 -8.56
N ILE A 161 9.47 6.71 -7.76
CA ILE A 161 8.43 6.84 -6.74
C ILE A 161 7.35 7.76 -7.31
N ILE A 162 6.11 7.27 -7.36
CA ILE A 162 4.98 8.03 -7.89
C ILE A 162 4.31 8.77 -6.73
N GLU A 163 4.35 10.09 -6.75
CA GLU A 163 3.56 10.90 -5.83
C GLU A 163 2.13 11.01 -6.34
N VAL A 164 1.22 10.30 -5.67
CA VAL A 164 -0.21 10.44 -5.95
C VAL A 164 -0.77 11.68 -5.24
N PRO A 165 -1.72 12.40 -5.85
CA PRO A 165 -2.34 13.54 -5.20
C PRO A 165 -3.15 13.07 -3.99
N LEU A 166 -2.77 13.53 -2.80
CA LEU A 166 -3.43 13.26 -1.54
C LEU A 166 -4.36 14.42 -1.16
N LEU A 167 -5.46 14.12 -0.51
CA LEU A 167 -6.26 15.13 0.19
C LEU A 167 -5.45 15.67 1.39
N PRO A 168 -5.73 16.90 1.85
CA PRO A 168 -4.99 17.47 2.99
C PRO A 168 -4.94 16.55 4.22
N GLU A 169 -6.07 15.94 4.57
CA GLU A 169 -6.17 14.98 5.67
C GLU A 169 -5.37 13.68 5.44
N GLU A 170 -5.24 13.26 4.19
CA GLU A 170 -4.42 12.10 3.84
C GLU A 170 -2.93 12.43 3.90
N ALA A 171 -2.55 13.64 3.49
CA ALA A 171 -1.18 14.14 3.62
C ALA A 171 -0.76 14.25 5.10
N GLU A 172 -1.64 14.75 5.96
CA GLU A 172 -1.41 14.78 7.42
C GLU A 172 -1.23 13.37 8.00
N LYS A 173 -2.08 12.40 7.59
CA LYS A 173 -1.95 10.99 8.00
C LYS A 173 -0.62 10.40 7.52
N PHE A 174 -0.18 10.72 6.30
CA PHE A 174 1.08 10.25 5.77
C PHE A 174 2.27 10.79 6.57
N HIS A 175 2.26 12.10 6.86
CA HIS A 175 3.27 12.73 7.68
C HIS A 175 3.33 12.12 9.09
N ALA A 176 2.18 11.98 9.77
CA ALA A 176 2.11 11.34 11.08
C ALA A 176 2.64 9.90 11.06
N SER A 177 2.35 9.14 10.00
CA SER A 177 2.88 7.79 9.82
C SER A 177 4.41 7.78 9.66
N CYS A 178 4.97 8.73 8.91
CA CYS A 178 6.41 8.88 8.78
C CYS A 178 7.09 9.23 10.11
N GLU A 179 6.46 10.08 10.94
CA GLU A 179 6.98 10.40 12.28
C GLU A 179 7.02 9.17 13.21
N ILE A 180 5.98 8.30 13.14
CA ILE A 180 5.97 7.04 13.89
C ILE A 180 7.10 6.11 13.45
N ILE A 181 7.39 6.02 12.15
CA ILE A 181 8.51 5.21 11.64
C ILE A 181 9.88 5.74 12.14
N ARG A 182 10.01 7.05 12.33
CA ARG A 182 11.24 7.67 12.83
C ARG A 182 11.47 7.49 14.32
N SER A 183 10.42 7.29 15.13
CA SER A 183 10.48 7.17 16.59
C SER A 183 11.01 5.81 17.05
#